data_22085ea859da6377c807424ccf539a54
#
_entry.id   22085ea859da6377c807424ccf539a54
#
_cell.length_a   1.000
_cell.length_b   1.000
_cell.length_c   1.000
_cell.angle_alpha   90.00
_cell.angle_beta   90.00
_cell.angle_gamma   90.00
#
_symmetry.space_group_name_H-M   'P 1'
#
loop_
_entity.id
_entity.type
_entity.pdbx_description
1 polymer ?
#
loop_
_entity_poly.entity_id
_entity_poly.type
_entity_poly.pdbx_seq_one_letter_code
_entity_poly.pdbx_strand_id
1 'polypeptide(L)'
;MYTRNGKSYHCPVEAALDVIGGKWKPLILWALGDDVLRFSELQKALPGVNTKMLTKQLRELEEDSVITRTIYPEVPPRVEYAITDFGKTLIPILQALCTWGAEYLGTEEASAHQCATKNGKSG
;
A
#
# COMPACT_ATOMS: atom_id res chain seq x y z
N MET A 1 27.07 5.49 -2.34
CA MET A 1 25.78 5.23 -2.94
C MET A 1 25.17 3.98 -2.31
N TYR A 2 23.87 3.92 -2.18
CA TYR A 2 23.18 2.81 -1.55
C TYR A 2 22.56 1.91 -2.62
N THR A 3 22.65 0.60 -2.45
CA THR A 3 22.15 -0.32 -3.46
C THR A 3 21.24 -1.38 -2.85
N ARG A 4 20.23 -1.79 -3.61
CA ARG A 4 19.37 -2.91 -3.27
C ARG A 4 18.68 -3.41 -4.53
N ASN A 5 18.65 -4.73 -4.71
CA ASN A 5 17.98 -5.38 -5.85
C ASN A 5 18.44 -4.81 -7.19
N GLY A 6 19.73 -4.55 -7.32
CA GLY A 6 20.29 -4.03 -8.56
C GLY A 6 20.07 -2.55 -8.81
N LYS A 7 19.43 -1.85 -7.90
CA LYS A 7 19.17 -0.42 -8.01
C LYS A 7 20.10 0.36 -7.10
N SER A 8 20.47 1.55 -7.52
CA SER A 8 21.36 2.44 -6.76
C SER A 8 20.63 3.73 -6.40
N TYR A 9 20.87 4.20 -5.18
CA TYR A 9 20.20 5.39 -4.67
C TYR A 9 21.21 6.33 -4.04
N HIS A 10 20.96 7.64 -4.18
CA HIS A 10 21.79 8.66 -3.56
C HIS A 10 21.53 8.78 -2.07
N CYS A 11 20.31 8.50 -1.64
CA CYS A 11 20.00 8.58 -0.23
C CYS A 11 18.82 7.63 0.12
N PRO A 12 18.71 7.26 1.39
CA PRO A 12 17.60 6.34 1.79
C PRO A 12 16.20 6.85 1.50
N VAL A 13 15.99 8.17 1.50
CA VAL A 13 14.68 8.72 1.15
C VAL A 13 14.31 8.34 -0.28
N GLU A 14 15.27 8.37 -1.19
CA GLU A 14 15.06 8.00 -2.58
C GLU A 14 14.64 6.53 -2.68
N ALA A 15 15.27 5.67 -1.91
CA ALA A 15 14.90 4.24 -1.89
C ALA A 15 13.49 4.05 -1.34
N ALA A 16 13.13 4.76 -0.29
CA ALA A 16 11.78 4.67 0.28
C ALA A 16 10.74 5.13 -0.74
N LEU A 17 11.01 6.21 -1.45
CA LEU A 17 10.07 6.72 -2.46
C LEU A 17 9.93 5.75 -3.63
N ASP A 18 10.98 4.99 -3.93
CA ASP A 18 10.89 3.98 -4.97
C ASP A 18 9.94 2.85 -4.58
N VAL A 19 9.90 2.52 -3.29
CA VAL A 19 9.02 1.46 -2.78
C VAL A 19 7.59 1.92 -2.65
N ILE A 20 7.36 3.12 -2.10
CA ILE A 20 6.00 3.58 -1.78
C ILE A 20 5.58 4.80 -2.60
N GLY A 21 6.35 5.18 -3.60
CA GLY A 21 6.05 6.39 -4.35
C GLY A 21 4.88 6.24 -5.29
N GLY A 22 4.52 7.34 -5.92
CA GLY A 22 3.39 7.37 -6.82
C GLY A 22 2.08 7.45 -6.07
N LYS A 23 1.01 7.29 -6.81
CA LYS A 23 -0.34 7.41 -6.25
C LYS A 23 -0.83 6.11 -5.63
N TRP A 24 -0.62 4.99 -6.32
CA TRP A 24 -1.35 3.77 -5.98
C TRP A 24 -0.68 2.90 -4.93
N LYS A 25 0.66 2.85 -4.88
CA LYS A 25 1.33 1.98 -3.91
C LYS A 25 0.98 2.32 -2.47
N PRO A 26 1.07 3.59 -2.04
CA PRO A 26 0.66 3.90 -0.67
C PRO A 26 -0.81 3.62 -0.42
N LEU A 27 -1.67 3.85 -1.41
CA LEU A 27 -3.10 3.58 -1.25
C LEU A 27 -3.38 2.09 -1.15
N ILE A 28 -2.65 1.26 -1.90
CA ILE A 28 -2.78 -0.19 -1.80
C ILE A 28 -2.39 -0.66 -0.40
N LEU A 29 -1.25 -0.19 0.10
CA LEU A 29 -0.79 -0.59 1.42
C LEU A 29 -1.77 -0.12 2.50
N TRP A 30 -2.30 1.08 2.35
CA TRP A 30 -3.29 1.60 3.30
C TRP A 30 -4.58 0.77 3.27
N ALA A 31 -5.02 0.37 2.07
CA ALA A 31 -6.22 -0.45 1.92
C ALA A 31 -6.01 -1.85 2.52
N LEU A 32 -4.83 -2.43 2.34
CA LEU A 32 -4.55 -3.75 2.91
C LEU A 32 -4.52 -3.71 4.44
N GLY A 33 -3.75 -2.78 5.00
CA GLY A 33 -3.64 -2.69 6.45
C GLY A 33 -3.30 -4.03 7.07
N ASP A 34 -4.13 -4.52 7.97
CA ASP A 34 -3.98 -5.83 8.60
C ASP A 34 -4.84 -6.90 7.94
N ASP A 35 -5.49 -6.56 6.85
CA ASP A 35 -6.43 -7.46 6.19
C ASP A 35 -5.77 -8.29 5.10
N VAL A 36 -6.44 -9.36 4.73
CA VAL A 36 -6.11 -10.16 3.55
C VAL A 36 -7.20 -9.88 2.53
N LEU A 37 -6.81 -9.37 1.37
CA LEU A 37 -7.77 -8.95 0.36
C LEU A 37 -7.49 -9.63 -0.97
N ARG A 38 -8.56 -9.88 -1.72
CA ARG A 38 -8.47 -10.36 -3.10
C ARG A 38 -8.33 -9.20 -4.05
N PHE A 39 -7.94 -9.50 -5.28
CA PHE A 39 -7.77 -8.48 -6.31
C PHE A 39 -9.03 -7.62 -6.46
N SER A 40 -10.18 -8.28 -6.55
CA SER A 40 -11.45 -7.55 -6.73
C SER A 40 -11.78 -6.66 -5.55
N GLU A 41 -11.41 -7.08 -4.35
CA GLU A 41 -11.64 -6.27 -3.16
C GLU A 41 -10.75 -5.04 -3.15
N LEU A 42 -9.49 -5.22 -3.57
CA LEU A 42 -8.58 -4.09 -3.70
C LEU A 42 -9.09 -3.11 -4.76
N GLN A 43 -9.56 -3.64 -5.88
CA GLN A 43 -10.06 -2.79 -6.94
C GLN A 43 -11.24 -1.95 -6.49
N LYS A 44 -12.12 -2.52 -5.68
CA LYS A 44 -13.25 -1.79 -5.11
C LYS A 44 -12.80 -0.73 -4.12
N ALA A 45 -11.75 -1.01 -3.36
CA ALA A 45 -11.24 -0.09 -2.35
C ALA A 45 -10.47 1.07 -2.96
N LEU A 46 -10.11 1.00 -4.24
CA LEU A 46 -9.27 1.98 -4.90
C LEU A 46 -9.98 2.57 -6.12
N PRO A 47 -10.93 3.48 -5.90
CA PRO A 47 -11.69 4.05 -7.02
C PRO A 47 -10.79 4.67 -8.06
N GLY A 48 -11.03 4.34 -9.32
CA GLY A 48 -10.27 4.88 -10.43
C GLY A 48 -9.08 4.06 -10.86
N VAL A 49 -8.68 3.05 -10.09
CA VAL A 49 -7.57 2.19 -10.51
C VAL A 49 -8.08 1.21 -11.57
N ASN A 50 -7.32 1.06 -12.65
CA ASN A 50 -7.66 0.03 -13.63
C ASN A 50 -6.88 -1.25 -13.36
N THR A 51 -7.33 -2.33 -13.99
CA THR A 51 -6.76 -3.66 -13.79
C THR A 51 -5.27 -3.70 -14.11
N LYS A 52 -4.87 -3.07 -15.20
CA LYS A 52 -3.47 -3.08 -15.62
C LYS A 52 -2.58 -2.38 -14.61
N MET A 53 -3.01 -1.23 -14.13
CA MET A 53 -2.24 -0.47 -13.15
C MET A 53 -2.16 -1.21 -11.82
N LEU A 54 -3.27 -1.74 -11.35
CA LEU A 54 -3.28 -2.47 -10.09
C LEU A 54 -2.37 -3.69 -10.15
N THR A 55 -2.44 -4.44 -11.25
CA THR A 55 -1.57 -5.60 -11.45
C THR A 55 -0.10 -5.21 -11.38
N LYS A 56 0.25 -4.13 -12.06
CA LYS A 56 1.64 -3.66 -12.10
C LYS A 56 2.11 -3.25 -10.72
N GLN A 57 1.30 -2.47 -10.01
CA GLN A 57 1.68 -1.98 -8.68
C GLN A 57 1.80 -3.11 -7.67
N LEU A 58 0.90 -4.07 -7.73
CA LEU A 58 0.97 -5.23 -6.83
C LEU A 58 2.22 -6.07 -7.09
N ARG A 59 2.59 -6.24 -8.36
CA ARG A 59 3.79 -6.98 -8.71
C ARG A 59 5.03 -6.30 -8.14
N GLU A 60 5.10 -4.99 -8.26
CA GLU A 60 6.26 -4.24 -7.76
C GLU A 60 6.34 -4.30 -6.24
N LEU A 61 5.22 -4.19 -5.56
CA LEU A 61 5.20 -4.30 -4.10
C LEU A 61 5.61 -5.69 -3.64
N GLU A 62 5.21 -6.71 -4.37
CA GLU A 62 5.61 -8.08 -4.07
C GLU A 62 7.12 -8.27 -4.26
N GLU A 63 7.65 -7.71 -5.35
CA GLU A 63 9.08 -7.77 -5.62
C GLU A 63 9.89 -7.08 -4.53
N ASP A 64 9.35 -6.04 -3.95
CA ASP A 64 10.01 -5.32 -2.86
C ASP A 64 9.78 -5.99 -1.50
N SER A 65 9.10 -7.12 -1.49
CA SER A 65 8.86 -7.92 -0.27
C SER A 65 7.98 -7.23 0.76
N VAL A 66 7.20 -6.23 0.36
CA VAL A 66 6.30 -5.55 1.29
C VAL A 66 4.91 -6.15 1.29
N ILE A 67 4.55 -6.92 0.28
CA ILE A 67 3.31 -7.71 0.29
C ILE A 67 3.58 -9.14 -0.15
N THR A 68 2.66 -10.02 0.22
CA THR A 68 2.64 -11.40 -0.27
C THR A 68 1.45 -11.60 -1.20
N ARG A 69 1.62 -12.51 -2.12
CA ARG A 69 0.54 -12.97 -2.99
C ARG A 69 0.43 -14.48 -2.81
N THR A 70 -0.68 -14.93 -2.27
CA THR A 70 -0.91 -16.35 -2.01
C THR A 70 -1.94 -16.88 -2.99
N ILE A 71 -1.58 -17.95 -3.70
CA ILE A 71 -2.45 -18.57 -4.68
C ILE A 71 -2.98 -19.88 -4.09
N TYR A 72 -4.30 -20.03 -4.07
CA TYR A 72 -4.93 -21.25 -3.62
C TYR A 72 -5.39 -22.05 -4.82
N PRO A 73 -4.99 -23.33 -4.92
CA PRO A 73 -5.31 -24.15 -6.09
C PRO A 73 -6.76 -24.65 -6.04
N GLU A 74 -7.67 -23.73 -6.26
CA GLU A 74 -9.11 -23.98 -6.29
C GLU A 74 -9.62 -23.77 -7.71
N VAL A 75 -10.88 -24.06 -7.93
CA VAL A 75 -11.53 -23.81 -9.22
C VAL A 75 -12.77 -22.95 -8.95
N PRO A 76 -12.75 -21.66 -9.31
CA PRO A 76 -11.64 -20.91 -9.89
C PRO A 76 -10.53 -20.64 -8.85
N PRO A 77 -9.30 -20.40 -9.31
CA PRO A 77 -8.22 -20.15 -8.37
C PRO A 77 -8.46 -18.88 -7.56
N ARG A 78 -8.07 -18.92 -6.30
CA ARG A 78 -8.20 -17.79 -5.41
C ARG A 78 -6.82 -17.21 -5.13
N VAL A 79 -6.69 -15.89 -5.29
CA VAL A 79 -5.44 -15.19 -5.02
C VAL A 79 -5.70 -14.14 -3.96
N GLU A 80 -4.86 -14.14 -2.93
CA GLU A 80 -5.00 -13.21 -1.81
C GLU A 80 -3.72 -12.42 -1.61
N TYR A 81 -3.88 -11.16 -1.20
CA TYR A 81 -2.78 -10.24 -0.95
C TYR A 81 -2.80 -9.79 0.51
N ALA A 82 -1.63 -9.69 1.11
CA ALA A 82 -1.47 -9.22 2.48
C ALA A 82 -0.13 -8.53 2.63
N ILE A 83 -0.03 -7.63 3.61
CA ILE A 83 1.23 -6.96 3.91
C ILE A 83 2.11 -7.91 4.72
N THR A 84 3.40 -7.98 4.38
CA THR A 84 4.37 -8.77 5.13
C THR A 84 4.70 -8.07 6.44
N ASP A 85 5.34 -8.80 7.37
CA ASP A 85 5.84 -8.17 8.60
C ASP A 85 6.79 -7.02 8.27
N PHE A 86 7.64 -7.20 7.28
CA PHE A 86 8.52 -6.14 6.83
C PHE A 86 7.71 -4.96 6.28
N GLY A 87 6.69 -5.25 5.47
CA GLY A 87 5.85 -4.20 4.90
C GLY A 87 5.08 -3.41 5.96
N LYS A 88 4.74 -4.04 7.08
CA LYS A 88 4.04 -3.36 8.17
C LYS A 88 4.87 -2.25 8.79
N THR A 89 6.18 -2.28 8.63
CA THR A 89 7.02 -1.18 9.09
C THR A 89 6.76 0.12 8.34
N LEU A 90 6.08 0.05 7.20
CA LEU A 90 5.69 1.25 6.45
C LEU A 90 4.42 1.89 7.00
N ILE A 91 3.62 1.17 7.77
CA ILE A 91 2.34 1.71 8.25
C ILE A 91 2.51 3.01 9.04
N PRO A 92 3.43 3.11 10.00
CA PRO A 92 3.62 4.39 10.70
C PRO A 92 4.00 5.54 9.78
N ILE A 93 4.74 5.23 8.71
CA ILE A 93 5.12 6.25 7.73
C ILE A 93 3.89 6.72 6.97
N LEU A 94 3.03 5.78 6.58
CA LEU A 94 1.78 6.12 5.88
C LEU A 94 0.86 6.92 6.78
N GLN A 95 0.82 6.60 8.07
CA GLN A 95 0.03 7.37 9.02
C GLN A 95 0.54 8.79 9.14
N ALA A 96 1.86 8.96 9.17
CA ALA A 96 2.45 10.29 9.21
C ALA A 96 2.10 11.08 7.94
N LEU A 97 2.13 10.42 6.80
CA LEU A 97 1.74 11.07 5.55
C LEU A 97 0.27 11.46 5.58
N CYS A 98 -0.58 10.61 6.12
CA CYS A 98 -2.00 10.91 6.25
C CYS A 98 -2.22 12.14 7.13
N THR A 99 -1.54 12.19 8.27
CA THR A 99 -1.63 13.32 9.18
C THR A 99 -1.17 14.61 8.51
N TRP A 100 -0.04 14.56 7.86
CA TRP A 100 0.49 15.74 7.17
C TRP A 100 -0.46 16.20 6.08
N GLY A 101 -0.97 15.23 5.29
CA GLY A 101 -1.89 15.54 4.20
C GLY A 101 -3.19 16.16 4.71
N ALA A 102 -3.72 15.67 5.83
CA ALA A 102 -4.93 16.22 6.41
C ALA A 102 -4.71 17.66 6.85
N GLU A 103 -3.57 17.95 7.44
CA GLU A 103 -3.22 19.32 7.83
C GLU A 103 -3.08 20.22 6.61
N TYR A 104 -2.46 19.69 5.56
CA TYR A 104 -2.31 20.42 4.32
C TYR A 104 -3.67 20.78 3.70
N LEU A 105 -4.61 19.84 3.77
CA LEU A 105 -5.97 20.08 3.27
C LEU A 105 -6.72 21.08 4.15
N GLY A 106 -6.31 21.22 5.41
CA GLY A 106 -6.86 22.24 6.30
C GLY A 106 -8.26 21.95 6.78
N THR A 107 -8.69 20.70 6.79
CA THR A 107 -10.01 20.34 7.27
C THR A 107 -9.90 19.32 8.40
N GLU A 108 -10.65 19.57 9.46
CA GLU A 108 -10.73 18.66 10.57
C GLU A 108 -11.41 17.37 10.16
N GLU A 109 -12.40 17.48 9.28
CA GLU A 109 -13.09 16.32 8.75
C GLU A 109 -12.14 15.40 7.99
N ALA A 110 -11.26 15.97 7.16
CA ALA A 110 -10.29 15.18 6.43
C ALA A 110 -9.33 14.48 7.40
N SER A 111 -8.90 15.18 8.43
CA SER A 111 -8.00 14.61 9.41
C SER A 111 -8.64 13.43 10.13
N ALA A 112 -9.86 13.60 10.61
CA ALA A 112 -10.56 12.55 11.32
C ALA A 112 -10.91 11.39 10.42
N HIS A 113 -11.39 11.69 9.23
CA HIS A 113 -11.91 10.66 8.32
C HIS A 113 -10.80 9.89 7.63
N GLN A 114 -9.84 10.60 7.06
CA GLN A 114 -8.80 9.96 6.25
C GLN A 114 -7.86 9.11 7.09
N CYS A 115 -7.45 9.60 8.22
CA CYS A 115 -6.50 8.87 9.04
C CYS A 115 -7.15 7.72 9.79
N ALA A 116 -8.42 7.84 10.11
CA ALA A 116 -9.13 6.81 10.86
C ALA A 116 -9.76 5.75 9.98
N THR A 117 -10.02 6.06 8.70
CA THR A 117 -10.84 5.21 7.85
C THR A 117 -10.41 3.75 7.84
N LYS A 118 -9.16 3.49 7.54
CA LYS A 118 -8.72 2.11 7.44
C LYS A 118 -8.58 1.46 8.79
N ASN A 119 -7.92 2.12 9.70
CA ASN A 119 -7.72 1.56 11.03
C ASN A 119 -8.97 1.64 11.87
N GLY A 120 -9.76 2.67 11.63
CA GLY A 120 -10.99 2.86 12.35
C GLY A 120 -12.13 1.97 11.92
N LYS A 121 -12.00 1.32 10.76
CA LYS A 121 -13.06 0.43 10.30
C LYS A 121 -13.26 -0.72 11.24
N SER A 122 -12.23 -1.07 11.96
CA SER A 122 -12.32 -2.11 12.96
C SER A 122 -12.95 -1.59 14.23
N GLY A 123 -13.02 -0.31 14.35
CA GLY A 123 -13.65 0.32 15.47
C GLY A 123 -15.04 0.74 15.12
#